data_d4820be93f0a3afacf98c8b513df0fda
#
_entry.id   d4820be93f0a3afacf98c8b513df0fda
#
_cell.length_a   1.000
_cell.length_b   1.000
_cell.length_c   1.000
_cell.angle_alpha   90.00
_cell.angle_beta   90.00
_cell.angle_gamma   90.00
#
_symmetry.space_group_name_H-M   'P 1'
#
loop_
_entity.id
_entity.type
_entity.pdbx_description
1 polymer ?
#
loop_
_entity_poly.entity_id
_entity_poly.type
_entity_poly.pdbx_seq_one_letter_code
_entity_poly.pdbx_strand_id
1 'polypeptide(L)'
;MSDLRTLKKDLRAEALARRDALDPSWRIEVSMALAETAAREMAFEPGTIVSGFWPIRSEIDLRPALAALRDKGARLCLPVVLDRTTIVFREMVRDTPLVDTGFGTAGPGPEAAELEPQIMLVPLSAFDRRGHRIGYGAGHYDRAIARLVGAGRRPTLIGAAFDCQEVATVPDEAHDVKLDAILTETGLRRFT
;
A
#
# COMPACT_ATOMS: atom_id res chain seq x y z
N MET A 1 25.85 -14.95 12.93
CA MET A 1 25.21 -14.15 11.88
C MET A 1 23.71 -14.26 12.07
N SER A 2 23.01 -13.15 12.35
CA SER A 2 21.55 -13.22 12.45
C SER A 2 20.99 -13.49 11.06
N ASP A 3 20.05 -14.41 10.98
CA ASP A 3 19.36 -14.74 9.74
C ASP A 3 18.63 -13.50 9.21
N LEU A 4 18.64 -13.27 7.90
CA LEU A 4 17.96 -12.15 7.22
C LEU A 4 16.47 -12.06 7.63
N ARG A 5 15.86 -13.21 7.84
CA ARG A 5 14.48 -13.33 8.31
C ARG A 5 14.30 -12.74 9.71
N THR A 6 15.24 -12.95 10.60
CA THR A 6 15.24 -12.41 11.96
C THR A 6 15.39 -10.88 11.90
N LEU A 7 16.33 -10.38 11.11
CA LEU A 7 16.49 -8.93 10.91
C LEU A 7 15.23 -8.26 10.35
N LYS A 8 14.61 -8.84 9.32
CA LYS A 8 13.33 -8.33 8.78
C LYS A 8 12.22 -8.35 9.83
N LYS A 9 12.20 -9.37 10.72
CA LYS A 9 11.22 -9.47 11.81
C LYS A 9 11.41 -8.38 12.86
N ASP A 10 12.65 -8.14 13.28
CA ASP A 10 12.97 -7.17 14.32
C ASP A 10 12.70 -5.74 13.83
N LEU A 11 13.17 -5.39 12.63
CA LEU A 11 12.87 -4.09 12.01
C LEU A 11 11.37 -3.84 11.83
N ARG A 12 10.61 -4.88 11.47
CA ARG A 12 9.15 -4.79 11.39
C ARG A 12 8.56 -4.47 12.75
N ALA A 13 8.98 -5.18 13.80
CA ALA A 13 8.46 -4.98 15.16
C ALA A 13 8.75 -3.56 15.66
N GLU A 14 9.98 -3.06 15.46
CA GLU A 14 10.37 -1.71 15.84
C GLU A 14 9.58 -0.63 15.09
N ALA A 15 9.45 -0.74 13.77
CA ALA A 15 8.71 0.23 12.97
C ALA A 15 7.22 0.25 13.31
N LEU A 16 6.62 -0.93 13.54
CA LEU A 16 5.23 -1.04 13.99
C LEU A 16 5.04 -0.43 15.38
N ALA A 17 5.97 -0.64 16.31
CA ALA A 17 5.90 -0.04 17.63
C ALA A 17 5.94 1.50 17.58
N ARG A 18 6.80 2.08 16.71
CA ARG A 18 6.82 3.55 16.49
C ARG A 18 5.48 4.04 15.91
N ARG A 19 4.93 3.35 14.93
CA ARG A 19 3.64 3.67 14.31
C ARG A 19 2.49 3.56 15.30
N ASP A 20 2.46 2.51 16.12
CA ASP A 20 1.40 2.28 17.10
C ASP A 20 1.42 3.30 18.22
N ALA A 21 2.58 3.93 18.49
CA ALA A 21 2.74 5.00 19.47
C ALA A 21 2.27 6.38 18.97
N LEU A 22 1.94 6.54 17.68
CA LEU A 22 1.43 7.79 17.15
C LEU A 22 0.05 8.11 17.72
N ASP A 23 -0.17 9.39 18.06
CA ASP A 23 -1.47 9.86 18.54
C ASP A 23 -2.59 9.59 17.54
N PRO A 24 -3.72 9.00 17.94
CA PRO A 24 -4.82 8.67 17.04
C PRO A 24 -5.43 9.88 16.32
N SER A 25 -5.55 11.02 17.00
CA SER A 25 -6.10 12.25 16.40
C SER A 25 -5.15 12.80 15.35
N TRP A 26 -3.85 12.83 15.65
CA TRP A 26 -2.83 13.23 14.68
C TRP A 26 -2.82 12.31 13.43
N ARG A 27 -3.00 11.00 13.60
CA ARG A 27 -3.10 10.06 12.45
C ARG A 27 -4.27 10.40 11.54
N ILE A 28 -5.41 10.82 12.09
CA ILE A 28 -6.59 11.25 11.30
C ILE A 28 -6.26 12.53 10.53
N GLU A 29 -5.70 13.54 11.18
CA GLU A 29 -5.31 14.81 10.55
C GLU A 29 -4.33 14.58 9.38
N VAL A 30 -3.31 13.77 9.61
CA VAL A 30 -2.31 13.40 8.60
C VAL A 30 -2.94 12.66 7.43
N SER A 31 -3.88 11.75 7.69
CA SER A 31 -4.57 11.01 6.62
C SER A 31 -5.40 11.94 5.72
N MET A 32 -5.98 13.01 6.29
CA MET A 32 -6.68 14.04 5.50
C MET A 32 -5.69 14.89 4.68
N ALA A 33 -4.58 15.34 5.27
CA ALA A 33 -3.55 16.10 4.55
C ALA A 33 -2.89 15.27 3.44
N LEU A 34 -2.70 13.96 3.68
CA LEU A 34 -2.18 13.03 2.68
C LEU A 34 -3.12 12.91 1.47
N ALA A 35 -4.43 13.01 1.66
CA ALA A 35 -5.39 13.00 0.56
C ALA A 35 -5.20 14.20 -0.37
N GLU A 36 -4.95 15.39 0.18
CA GLU A 36 -4.66 16.59 -0.61
C GLU A 36 -3.34 16.44 -1.37
N THR A 37 -2.32 15.89 -0.72
CA THR A 37 -1.02 15.61 -1.32
C THR A 37 -1.15 14.59 -2.46
N ALA A 38 -1.87 13.49 -2.25
CA ALA A 38 -2.11 12.50 -3.29
C ALA A 38 -2.82 13.10 -4.50
N ALA A 39 -3.88 13.91 -4.29
CA ALA A 39 -4.60 14.57 -5.37
C ALA A 39 -3.72 15.56 -6.15
N ARG A 40 -2.83 16.29 -5.48
CA ARG A 40 -1.95 17.27 -6.09
C ARG A 40 -0.76 16.66 -6.82
N GLU A 41 -0.12 15.64 -6.23
CA GLU A 41 1.20 15.17 -6.67
C GLU A 41 1.17 13.87 -7.47
N MET A 42 0.12 13.07 -7.33
CA MET A 42 -0.04 11.87 -8.17
C MET A 42 -0.61 12.26 -9.53
N ALA A 43 0.23 12.18 -10.56
CA ALA A 43 -0.17 12.42 -11.94
C ALA A 43 -0.64 11.11 -12.58
N PHE A 44 -1.83 11.13 -13.20
CA PHE A 44 -2.38 10.04 -13.99
C PHE A 44 -3.50 10.56 -14.89
N GLU A 45 -3.83 9.80 -15.93
CA GLU A 45 -4.95 10.12 -16.83
C GLU A 45 -6.28 9.61 -16.25
N PRO A 46 -7.41 10.28 -16.51
CA PRO A 46 -8.72 9.78 -16.14
C PRO A 46 -8.94 8.34 -16.65
N GLY A 47 -9.54 7.51 -15.83
CA GLY A 47 -9.70 6.07 -16.11
C GLY A 47 -8.54 5.18 -15.67
N THR A 48 -7.41 5.76 -15.24
CA THR A 48 -6.30 4.97 -14.67
C THR A 48 -6.78 4.15 -13.47
N ILE A 49 -6.42 2.87 -13.46
CA ILE A 49 -6.78 1.95 -12.38
C ILE A 49 -5.76 2.10 -11.24
N VAL A 50 -6.23 2.54 -10.08
CA VAL A 50 -5.43 2.74 -8.87
C VAL A 50 -5.91 1.76 -7.81
N SER A 51 -5.00 0.92 -7.30
CA SER A 51 -5.30 0.12 -6.11
C SER A 51 -4.89 0.85 -4.85
N GLY A 52 -5.81 0.85 -3.88
CA GLY A 52 -5.49 1.18 -2.50
C GLY A 52 -5.44 -0.06 -1.63
N PHE A 53 -5.53 0.16 -0.33
CA PHE A 53 -5.79 -0.88 0.66
C PHE A 53 -6.75 -0.33 1.72
N TRP A 54 -7.50 -1.24 2.35
CA TRP A 54 -8.31 -0.89 3.50
C TRP A 54 -7.42 -0.91 4.75
N PRO A 55 -7.34 0.20 5.50
CA PRO A 55 -6.37 0.29 6.61
C PRO A 55 -6.72 -0.69 7.72
N ILE A 56 -5.71 -1.34 8.26
CA ILE A 56 -5.81 -2.20 9.43
C ILE A 56 -5.02 -1.63 10.59
N ARG A 57 -5.52 -1.78 11.83
CA ARG A 57 -4.86 -1.31 13.06
C ARG A 57 -4.52 0.20 12.97
N SER A 58 -3.25 0.53 13.13
CA SER A 58 -2.70 1.89 13.11
C SER A 58 -2.17 2.33 11.75
N GLU A 59 -2.51 1.66 10.65
CA GLU A 59 -2.10 2.10 9.32
C GLU A 59 -2.63 3.50 8.99
N ILE A 60 -1.91 4.17 8.11
CA ILE A 60 -2.40 5.43 7.53
C ILE A 60 -3.71 5.18 6.80
N ASP A 61 -4.70 6.02 7.04
CA ASP A 61 -6.03 5.85 6.44
C ASP A 61 -6.05 6.41 5.02
N LEU A 62 -6.06 5.51 4.04
CA LEU A 62 -6.11 5.88 2.64
C LEU A 62 -7.52 6.23 2.13
N ARG A 63 -8.58 6.03 2.90
CA ARG A 63 -9.95 6.27 2.43
C ARG A 63 -10.17 7.69 1.91
N PRO A 64 -9.69 8.76 2.60
CA PRO A 64 -9.77 10.11 2.06
C PRO A 64 -8.98 10.28 0.76
N ALA A 65 -7.75 9.73 0.70
CA ALA A 65 -6.92 9.81 -0.51
C ALA A 65 -7.57 9.07 -1.69
N LEU A 66 -8.12 7.88 -1.47
CA LEU A 66 -8.83 7.13 -2.52
C LEU A 66 -10.05 7.90 -3.02
N ALA A 67 -10.81 8.56 -2.14
CA ALA A 67 -11.92 9.41 -2.54
C ALA A 67 -11.44 10.57 -3.43
N ALA A 68 -10.37 11.27 -3.04
CA ALA A 68 -9.79 12.37 -3.81
C ALA A 68 -9.24 11.90 -5.18
N LEU A 69 -8.60 10.75 -5.25
CA LEU A 69 -8.12 10.18 -6.51
C LEU A 69 -9.27 9.78 -7.44
N ARG A 70 -10.36 9.21 -6.89
CA ARG A 70 -11.57 8.92 -7.67
C ARG A 70 -12.19 10.20 -8.22
N ASP A 71 -12.31 11.25 -7.42
CA ASP A 71 -12.86 12.52 -7.85
C ASP A 71 -11.98 13.18 -8.93
N LYS A 72 -10.70 12.85 -8.97
CA LYS A 72 -9.75 13.20 -10.05
C LYS A 72 -9.86 12.30 -11.29
N GLY A 73 -10.72 11.29 -11.27
CA GLY A 73 -11.00 10.41 -12.39
C GLY A 73 -10.36 9.01 -12.34
N ALA A 74 -9.73 8.61 -11.25
CA ALA A 74 -9.22 7.25 -11.10
C ALA A 74 -10.36 6.22 -10.98
N ARG A 75 -10.17 5.04 -11.56
CA ARG A 75 -10.92 3.84 -11.21
C ARG A 75 -10.22 3.16 -10.05
N LEU A 76 -10.95 2.91 -8.97
CA LEU A 76 -10.36 2.36 -7.76
C LEU A 76 -10.58 0.85 -7.66
N CYS A 77 -9.61 0.16 -7.08
CA CYS A 77 -9.76 -1.22 -6.66
C CYS A 77 -9.08 -1.47 -5.30
N LEU A 78 -9.51 -2.52 -4.63
CA LEU A 78 -8.91 -2.98 -3.37
C LEU A 78 -8.45 -4.43 -3.51
N PRO A 79 -7.39 -4.83 -2.79
CA PRO A 79 -6.94 -6.20 -2.74
C PRO A 79 -7.95 -7.06 -1.98
N VAL A 80 -8.23 -8.22 -2.52
CA VAL A 80 -9.05 -9.26 -1.91
C VAL A 80 -8.22 -10.53 -1.83
N VAL A 81 -8.12 -11.08 -0.63
CA VAL A 81 -7.39 -12.32 -0.39
C VAL A 81 -8.26 -13.50 -0.82
N LEU A 82 -7.80 -14.29 -1.77
CA LEU A 82 -8.46 -15.51 -2.21
C LEU A 82 -7.98 -16.73 -1.41
N ASP A 83 -6.67 -16.77 -1.14
CA ASP A 83 -6.04 -17.85 -0.39
C ASP A 83 -4.72 -17.36 0.27
N ARG A 84 -3.93 -18.28 0.85
CA ARG A 84 -2.66 -17.95 1.53
C ARG A 84 -1.61 -17.30 0.64
N THR A 85 -1.76 -17.36 -0.67
CA THR A 85 -0.74 -16.94 -1.64
C THR A 85 -1.26 -15.91 -2.63
N THR A 86 -2.57 -15.82 -2.82
CA THR A 86 -3.19 -15.10 -3.93
C THR A 86 -4.05 -13.95 -3.43
N ILE A 87 -3.78 -12.76 -3.97
CA ILE A 87 -4.71 -11.64 -3.94
C ILE A 87 -5.10 -11.25 -5.36
N VAL A 88 -6.34 -10.82 -5.53
CA VAL A 88 -6.86 -10.14 -6.72
C VAL A 88 -7.27 -8.73 -6.35
N PHE A 89 -7.47 -7.88 -7.33
CA PHE A 89 -7.92 -6.50 -7.10
C PHE A 89 -9.34 -6.37 -7.65
N ARG A 90 -10.30 -6.03 -6.80
CA ARG A 90 -11.70 -5.84 -7.18
C ARG A 90 -12.10 -4.39 -7.17
N GLU A 91 -12.87 -4.00 -8.17
CA GLU A 91 -13.32 -2.62 -8.35
C GLU A 91 -14.13 -2.12 -7.15
N MET A 92 -13.81 -0.92 -6.71
CA MET A 92 -14.49 -0.21 -5.63
C MET A 92 -15.12 1.07 -6.20
N VAL A 93 -16.40 1.02 -6.55
CA VAL A 93 -17.16 2.22 -6.90
C VAL A 93 -17.72 2.89 -5.64
N ARG A 94 -18.38 4.05 -5.81
CA ARG A 94 -19.06 4.70 -4.68
C ARG A 94 -20.09 3.75 -4.09
N ASP A 95 -20.13 3.67 -2.76
CA ASP A 95 -21.07 2.84 -1.98
C ASP A 95 -20.95 1.32 -2.22
N THR A 96 -19.81 0.84 -2.76
CA THR A 96 -19.53 -0.59 -2.86
C THR A 96 -19.60 -1.24 -1.47
N PRO A 97 -20.44 -2.25 -1.24
CA PRO A 97 -20.42 -3.01 0.00
C PRO A 97 -19.07 -3.71 0.16
N LEU A 98 -18.44 -3.53 1.31
CA LEU A 98 -17.21 -4.24 1.65
C LEU A 98 -17.55 -5.46 2.50
N VAL A 99 -16.91 -6.57 2.19
CA VAL A 99 -17.02 -7.83 2.93
C VAL A 99 -15.69 -8.15 3.61
N ASP A 100 -15.72 -8.94 4.67
CA ASP A 100 -14.49 -9.46 5.28
C ASP A 100 -13.76 -10.35 4.25
N THR A 101 -12.52 -10.00 3.94
CA THR A 101 -11.67 -10.75 3.01
C THR A 101 -10.58 -11.55 3.73
N GLY A 102 -10.70 -11.70 5.05
CA GLY A 102 -9.73 -12.39 5.89
C GLY A 102 -8.57 -11.50 6.35
N PHE A 103 -7.82 -11.99 7.32
CA PHE A 103 -6.66 -11.29 7.91
C PHE A 103 -6.95 -9.88 8.49
N GLY A 104 -8.22 -9.60 8.81
CA GLY A 104 -8.67 -8.29 9.30
C GLY A 104 -8.79 -7.23 8.21
N THR A 105 -8.82 -7.61 6.94
CA THR A 105 -9.01 -6.71 5.80
C THR A 105 -10.44 -6.76 5.29
N ALA A 106 -10.88 -5.67 4.65
CA ALA A 106 -12.17 -5.59 3.98
C ALA A 106 -11.98 -5.18 2.52
N GLY A 107 -12.79 -5.73 1.63
CA GLY A 107 -12.73 -5.43 0.20
C GLY A 107 -14.06 -5.73 -0.49
N PRO A 108 -14.18 -5.38 -1.79
CA PRO A 108 -15.38 -5.65 -2.57
C PRO A 108 -15.67 -7.15 -2.70
N GLY A 109 -16.95 -7.49 -2.69
CA GLY A 109 -17.43 -8.86 -2.83
C GLY A 109 -17.09 -9.52 -4.16
N PRO A 110 -17.43 -10.82 -4.32
CA PRO A 110 -17.08 -11.60 -5.51
C PRO A 110 -17.80 -11.15 -6.79
N GLU A 111 -18.85 -10.38 -6.68
CA GLU A 111 -19.61 -9.79 -7.79
C GLU A 111 -18.92 -8.57 -8.42
N ALA A 112 -17.95 -7.95 -7.70
CA ALA A 112 -17.23 -6.81 -8.22
C ALA A 112 -16.20 -7.23 -9.28
N ALA A 113 -16.06 -6.42 -10.34
CA ALA A 113 -15.14 -6.70 -11.42
C ALA A 113 -13.68 -6.78 -10.93
N GLU A 114 -12.94 -7.77 -11.40
CA GLU A 114 -11.50 -7.84 -11.17
C GLU A 114 -10.78 -6.89 -12.12
N LEU A 115 -9.89 -6.09 -11.57
CA LEU A 115 -9.11 -5.09 -12.30
C LEU A 115 -7.61 -5.35 -12.10
N GLU A 116 -6.82 -4.85 -13.03
CA GLU A 116 -5.36 -4.88 -12.94
C GLU A 116 -4.84 -3.44 -12.74
N PRO A 117 -4.33 -3.10 -11.55
CA PRO A 117 -3.91 -1.76 -11.25
C PRO A 117 -2.68 -1.32 -12.05
N GLN A 118 -2.74 -0.09 -12.54
CA GLN A 118 -1.62 0.61 -13.19
C GLN A 118 -0.79 1.40 -12.16
N ILE A 119 -1.42 1.80 -11.05
CA ILE A 119 -0.77 2.39 -9.87
C ILE A 119 -1.20 1.61 -8.65
N MET A 120 -0.27 1.24 -7.80
CA MET A 120 -0.55 0.52 -6.56
C MET A 120 -0.07 1.33 -5.36
N LEU A 121 -1.01 1.72 -4.49
CA LEU A 121 -0.68 2.17 -3.15
C LEU A 121 -0.45 0.93 -2.28
N VAL A 122 0.79 0.75 -1.83
CA VAL A 122 1.24 -0.49 -1.19
C VAL A 122 1.39 -0.29 0.31
N PRO A 123 0.71 -1.10 1.15
CA PRO A 123 0.91 -1.07 2.60
C PRO A 123 2.27 -1.67 2.96
N LEU A 124 2.86 -1.16 4.03
CA LEU A 124 4.15 -1.63 4.51
C LEU A 124 4.33 -1.40 6.01
N SER A 125 5.24 -2.16 6.61
CA SER A 125 5.63 -1.97 8.00
C SER A 125 6.84 -1.05 8.13
N ALA A 126 7.82 -1.17 7.23
CA ALA A 126 9.01 -0.32 7.18
C ALA A 126 9.48 -0.11 5.74
N PHE A 127 10.20 0.96 5.49
CA PHE A 127 10.83 1.26 4.20
C PHE A 127 12.18 1.98 4.41
N ASP A 128 13.00 2.02 3.36
CA ASP A 128 14.26 2.77 3.37
C ASP A 128 14.37 3.73 2.18
N ARG A 129 15.42 4.55 2.19
CA ARG A 129 15.69 5.56 1.14
C ARG A 129 16.00 4.99 -0.24
N ARG A 130 16.24 3.69 -0.34
CA ARG A 130 16.49 2.97 -1.60
C ARG A 130 15.21 2.43 -2.22
N GLY A 131 14.05 2.63 -1.57
CA GLY A 131 12.75 2.12 -2.00
C GLY A 131 12.48 0.66 -1.59
N HIS A 132 13.34 0.04 -0.80
CA HIS A 132 13.06 -1.29 -0.25
C HIS A 132 12.04 -1.20 0.88
N ARG A 133 11.20 -2.22 1.02
CA ARG A 133 10.14 -2.27 2.02
C ARG A 133 10.07 -3.60 2.75
N ILE A 134 9.53 -3.55 3.95
CA ILE A 134 9.11 -4.72 4.73
C ILE A 134 7.58 -4.69 4.82
N GLY A 135 6.93 -5.72 4.28
CA GLY A 135 5.50 -5.95 4.46
C GLY A 135 5.19 -6.74 5.72
N TYR A 136 3.96 -7.22 5.85
CA TYR A 136 3.49 -7.99 7.02
C TYR A 136 3.93 -9.47 7.02
N GLY A 137 4.65 -9.93 6.01
CA GLY A 137 5.28 -11.25 5.97
C GLY A 137 4.52 -12.32 5.18
N ALA A 138 3.31 -12.06 4.70
CA ALA A 138 2.56 -13.02 3.88
C ALA A 138 3.01 -13.05 2.39
N GLY A 139 3.71 -12.03 1.90
CA GLY A 139 4.22 -11.95 0.53
C GLY A 139 3.14 -11.80 -0.55
N HIS A 140 1.90 -11.46 -0.20
CA HIS A 140 0.80 -11.33 -1.14
C HIS A 140 1.08 -10.28 -2.23
N TYR A 141 1.56 -9.10 -1.83
CA TYR A 141 1.87 -8.02 -2.77
C TYR A 141 3.02 -8.37 -3.72
N ASP A 142 4.09 -8.99 -3.20
CA ASP A 142 5.24 -9.37 -4.04
C ASP A 142 4.83 -10.38 -5.11
N ARG A 143 4.00 -11.36 -4.76
CA ARG A 143 3.45 -12.32 -5.75
C ARG A 143 2.48 -11.68 -6.73
N ALA A 144 1.61 -10.78 -6.28
CA ALA A 144 0.68 -10.07 -7.17
C ALA A 144 1.43 -9.16 -8.15
N ILE A 145 2.44 -8.44 -7.69
CA ILE A 145 3.30 -7.60 -8.53
C ILE A 145 4.05 -8.47 -9.54
N ALA A 146 4.66 -9.57 -9.10
CA ALA A 146 5.37 -10.50 -9.98
C ALA A 146 4.46 -11.05 -11.09
N ARG A 147 3.18 -11.38 -10.77
CA ARG A 147 2.19 -11.81 -11.75
C ARG A 147 1.88 -10.72 -12.77
N LEU A 148 1.67 -9.48 -12.34
CA LEU A 148 1.41 -8.34 -13.24
C LEU A 148 2.61 -8.04 -14.13
N VAL A 149 3.82 -8.06 -13.58
CA VAL A 149 5.06 -7.87 -14.34
C VAL A 149 5.26 -9.00 -15.36
N GLY A 150 5.04 -10.24 -14.97
CA GLY A 150 5.10 -11.40 -15.87
C GLY A 150 4.09 -11.36 -17.01
N ALA A 151 2.96 -10.66 -16.81
CA ALA A 151 1.96 -10.38 -17.85
C ALA A 151 2.27 -9.12 -18.69
N GLY A 152 3.46 -8.51 -18.53
CA GLY A 152 3.86 -7.30 -19.23
C GLY A 152 3.19 -6.01 -18.73
N ARG A 153 2.60 -6.03 -17.55
CA ARG A 153 1.81 -4.93 -16.96
C ARG A 153 2.39 -4.49 -15.62
N ARG A 154 3.61 -3.94 -15.63
CA ARG A 154 4.27 -3.45 -14.43
C ARG A 154 3.55 -2.20 -13.89
N PRO A 155 2.96 -2.25 -12.68
CA PRO A 155 2.36 -1.07 -12.07
C PRO A 155 3.43 -0.11 -11.53
N THR A 156 3.07 1.17 -11.39
CA THR A 156 3.81 2.11 -10.55
C THR A 156 3.52 1.79 -9.09
N LEU A 157 4.56 1.54 -8.29
CA LEU A 157 4.46 1.14 -6.90
C LEU A 157 4.74 2.32 -5.97
N ILE A 158 3.73 2.78 -5.26
CA ILE A 158 3.83 3.87 -4.29
C ILE A 158 3.54 3.31 -2.90
N GLY A 159 4.53 3.29 -2.03
CA GLY A 159 4.29 2.95 -0.62
C GLY A 159 3.43 4.03 0.04
N ALA A 160 2.57 3.65 0.98
CA ALA A 160 1.83 4.60 1.80
C ALA A 160 2.07 4.28 3.28
N ALA A 161 2.67 5.22 4.01
CA ALA A 161 3.16 5.01 5.37
C ALA A 161 3.33 6.34 6.10
N PHE A 162 3.63 6.30 7.40
CA PHE A 162 4.13 7.44 8.15
C PHE A 162 5.67 7.50 8.08
N ASP A 163 6.25 8.68 8.13
CA ASP A 163 7.71 8.87 8.12
C ASP A 163 8.42 8.09 9.24
N CYS A 164 7.78 7.91 10.38
CA CYS A 164 8.33 7.12 11.49
C CYS A 164 8.58 5.64 11.12
N GLN A 165 8.08 5.16 9.99
CA GLN A 165 8.31 3.81 9.48
C GLN A 165 9.58 3.74 8.60
N GLU A 166 10.25 4.88 8.32
CA GLU A 166 11.55 4.88 7.65
C GLU A 166 12.63 4.27 8.55
N VAL A 167 13.43 3.39 7.98
CA VAL A 167 14.60 2.77 8.62
C VAL A 167 15.86 3.05 7.80
N ALA A 168 17.02 2.94 8.44
CA ALA A 168 18.29 3.22 7.76
C ALA A 168 18.53 2.32 6.55
N THR A 169 18.24 1.02 6.69
CA THR A 169 18.41 0.02 5.63
C THR A 169 17.45 -1.12 5.85
N VAL A 170 16.69 -1.46 4.83
CA VAL A 170 15.89 -2.68 4.77
C VAL A 170 16.79 -3.79 4.22
N PRO A 171 16.92 -4.94 4.92
CA PRO A 171 17.56 -6.12 4.36
C PRO A 171 16.76 -6.62 3.16
N ASP A 172 17.38 -6.65 1.99
CA ASP A 172 16.74 -6.99 0.73
C ASP A 172 17.30 -8.27 0.10
N GLU A 173 16.50 -8.92 -0.71
CA GLU A 173 16.81 -10.10 -1.50
C GLU A 173 16.57 -9.79 -2.98
N ALA A 174 17.21 -10.54 -3.88
CA ALA A 174 17.14 -10.27 -5.32
C ALA A 174 15.72 -10.29 -5.91
N HIS A 175 14.77 -10.94 -5.23
CA HIS A 175 13.38 -11.01 -5.66
C HIS A 175 12.47 -9.95 -5.02
N ASP A 176 12.98 -9.16 -4.07
CA ASP A 176 12.23 -8.08 -3.44
C ASP A 176 12.02 -6.93 -4.44
N VAL A 177 10.77 -6.56 -4.66
CA VAL A 177 10.41 -5.51 -5.61
C VAL A 177 10.49 -4.15 -4.90
N LYS A 178 11.27 -3.23 -5.48
CA LYS A 178 11.39 -1.85 -4.99
C LYS A 178 10.13 -1.04 -5.28
N LEU A 179 9.85 -0.08 -4.40
CA LEU A 179 8.89 0.98 -4.64
C LEU A 179 9.47 2.00 -5.63
N ASP A 180 8.60 2.61 -6.43
CA ASP A 180 8.93 3.75 -7.29
C ASP A 180 8.85 5.08 -6.51
N ALA A 181 7.97 5.12 -5.47
CA ALA A 181 7.81 6.28 -4.60
C ALA A 181 7.24 5.87 -3.23
N ILE A 182 7.30 6.81 -2.29
CA ILE A 182 6.62 6.73 -0.99
C ILE A 182 5.79 7.99 -0.76
N LEU A 183 4.56 7.81 -0.31
CA LEU A 183 3.64 8.86 0.10
C LEU A 183 3.53 8.83 1.62
N THR A 184 3.95 9.92 2.25
CA THR A 184 3.90 10.09 3.71
C THR A 184 3.31 11.45 4.08
N GLU A 185 3.24 11.77 5.35
CA GLU A 185 2.83 13.11 5.83
C GLU A 185 3.71 14.25 5.32
N THR A 186 4.94 13.95 4.90
CA THR A 186 5.86 14.98 4.36
C THR A 186 5.78 15.13 2.84
N GLY A 187 5.00 14.30 2.15
CA GLY A 187 4.77 14.41 0.72
C GLY A 187 5.01 13.14 -0.07
N LEU A 188 5.04 13.26 -1.39
CA LEU A 188 5.35 12.19 -2.33
C LEU A 188 6.83 12.23 -2.72
N ARG A 189 7.63 11.32 -2.18
CA ARG A 189 9.06 11.19 -2.51
C ARG A 189 9.27 10.05 -3.50
N ARG A 190 9.91 10.34 -4.65
CA ARG A 190 10.29 9.34 -5.66
C ARG A 190 11.64 8.75 -5.32
N PHE A 191 11.80 7.46 -5.57
CA PHE A 191 13.09 6.78 -5.49
C PHE A 191 13.75 6.75 -6.86
N THR A 192 15.06 6.93 -6.90
CA THR A 192 15.91 6.90 -8.10
C THR A 192 16.73 5.63 -8.14
#